data_eddad7895939f187846e89ff985ea46b
#
_entry.id   eddad7895939f187846e89ff985ea46b
#
_cell.length_a   1.000
_cell.length_b   1.000
_cell.length_c   1.000
_cell.angle_alpha   90.00
_cell.angle_beta   90.00
_cell.angle_gamma   90.00
#
_symmetry.space_group_name_H-M   'P 1'
#
loop_
_entity.id
_entity.type
_entity.pdbx_description
1 polymer ?
#
loop_
_entity_poly.entity_id
_entity_poly.type
_entity_poly.pdbx_seq_one_letter_code
_entity_poly.pdbx_strand_id
1 'polypeptide(L)'
;MIRQAICLIALITYATTTSAQELIDWQEKRLTWDDFEKRNLPHSRTGAITSSGIYFSYIEHNDGLDIIVKAQMDKSRSWVNTHSLRDEVLSHEQVHFDISEIHARLLRQYFALNNRKSAGRNPESIYKKYINRLRRMQDDYDRQTNHGNDLYMQMMWEEKIKAMLIDLEQYSGQEMAWRQ
;
A
#
# COMPACT_ATOMS: atom_id res chain seq x y z
N MET A 1 -4.18 54.09 45.38
CA MET A 1 -4.79 52.77 45.33
C MET A 1 -4.90 52.36 43.88
N ILE A 2 -3.97 51.54 43.40
CA ILE A 2 -3.89 51.06 42.02
C ILE A 2 -4.55 49.66 41.99
N ARG A 3 -5.68 49.54 41.30
CA ARG A 3 -6.35 48.25 41.04
C ARG A 3 -5.70 47.60 39.83
N GLN A 4 -4.96 46.51 40.05
CA GLN A 4 -4.50 45.64 38.95
C GLN A 4 -5.65 44.68 38.56
N ALA A 5 -6.08 44.78 37.30
CA ALA A 5 -6.99 43.80 36.71
C ALA A 5 -6.15 42.66 36.11
N ILE A 6 -6.28 41.47 36.68
CA ILE A 6 -5.67 40.24 36.14
C ILE A 6 -6.62 39.70 35.05
N CYS A 7 -6.19 39.81 33.79
CA CYS A 7 -6.89 39.22 32.67
C CYS A 7 -6.46 37.74 32.52
N LEU A 8 -7.30 36.80 32.93
CA LEU A 8 -7.07 35.37 32.72
C LEU A 8 -7.36 35.02 31.26
N ILE A 9 -6.31 34.83 30.45
CA ILE A 9 -6.43 34.30 29.12
C ILE A 9 -6.50 32.79 29.24
N ALA A 10 -7.71 32.20 29.05
CA ALA A 10 -7.90 30.78 28.94
C ALA A 10 -7.36 30.32 27.56
N LEU A 11 -6.20 29.69 27.55
CA LEU A 11 -5.68 28.98 26.39
C LEU A 11 -6.52 27.71 26.19
N ILE A 12 -7.47 27.75 25.24
CA ILE A 12 -8.18 26.57 24.77
C ILE A 12 -7.21 25.86 23.80
N THR A 13 -6.52 24.84 24.30
CA THR A 13 -5.75 23.92 23.45
C THR A 13 -6.73 23.00 22.75
N TYR A 14 -7.00 23.23 21.48
CA TYR A 14 -7.63 22.23 20.62
C TYR A 14 -6.65 21.08 20.43
N ALA A 15 -6.88 19.98 21.12
CA ALA A 15 -6.24 18.71 20.81
C ALA A 15 -6.80 18.22 19.47
N THR A 16 -6.10 18.49 18.37
CA THR A 16 -6.36 17.81 17.10
C THR A 16 -5.91 16.37 17.29
N THR A 17 -6.83 15.44 17.48
CA THR A 17 -6.57 14.02 17.37
C THR A 17 -6.24 13.73 15.88
N THR A 18 -4.98 13.81 15.52
CA THR A 18 -4.51 13.17 14.29
C THR A 18 -4.70 11.68 14.51
N SER A 19 -5.70 11.09 13.88
CA SER A 19 -5.80 9.64 13.79
C SER A 19 -4.48 9.14 13.19
N ALA A 20 -3.71 8.42 14.00
CA ALA A 20 -2.49 7.80 13.49
C ALA A 20 -2.89 6.88 12.33
N GLN A 21 -2.23 7.03 11.19
CA GLN A 21 -2.45 6.19 10.02
C GLN A 21 -2.07 4.76 10.41
N GLU A 22 -3.05 3.86 10.48
CA GLU A 22 -2.83 2.46 10.82
C GLU A 22 -2.48 1.70 9.54
N LEU A 23 -1.18 1.44 9.34
CA LEU A 23 -0.64 0.74 8.18
C LEU A 23 -0.38 -0.72 8.52
N ILE A 24 -0.68 -1.61 7.57
CA ILE A 24 -0.37 -3.04 7.62
C ILE A 24 0.70 -3.31 6.56
N ASP A 25 1.86 -3.86 6.96
CA ASP A 25 2.86 -4.37 6.03
C ASP A 25 2.40 -5.71 5.45
N TRP A 26 2.60 -5.92 4.16
CA TRP A 26 2.19 -7.15 3.47
C TRP A 26 2.82 -8.42 4.10
N GLN A 27 4.04 -8.32 4.63
CA GLN A 27 4.74 -9.45 5.24
C GLN A 27 4.19 -9.88 6.61
N GLU A 28 3.38 -9.04 7.27
CA GLU A 28 2.89 -9.33 8.62
C GLU A 28 1.79 -10.37 8.64
N LYS A 29 0.86 -10.30 7.68
CA LYS A 29 -0.31 -11.21 7.67
C LYS A 29 -1.11 -11.13 6.36
N ARG A 30 -1.98 -12.14 6.17
CA ARG A 30 -3.09 -12.07 5.22
C ARG A 30 -4.20 -11.17 5.78
N LEU A 31 -4.92 -10.49 4.88
CA LEU A 31 -6.02 -9.62 5.26
C LEU A 31 -7.20 -10.41 5.84
N THR A 32 -7.88 -9.78 6.77
CA THR A 32 -9.15 -10.23 7.34
C THR A 32 -10.15 -9.08 7.33
N TRP A 33 -11.44 -9.35 7.53
CA TRP A 33 -12.44 -8.27 7.59
C TRP A 33 -12.26 -7.31 8.78
N ASP A 34 -11.43 -7.63 9.77
CA ASP A 34 -11.09 -6.73 10.88
C ASP A 34 -10.06 -5.66 10.48
N ASP A 35 -9.48 -5.79 9.29
CA ASP A 35 -8.56 -4.80 8.72
C ASP A 35 -9.29 -3.71 7.92
N PHE A 36 -10.61 -3.82 7.76
CA PHE A 36 -11.44 -2.90 6.98
C PHE A 36 -12.45 -2.16 7.86
N GLU A 37 -12.65 -0.87 7.58
CA GLU A 37 -13.77 -0.12 8.14
C GLU A 37 -15.09 -0.71 7.62
N LYS A 38 -16.00 -1.09 8.51
CA LYS A 38 -17.32 -1.64 8.15
C LYS A 38 -18.30 -0.52 7.87
N ARG A 39 -18.80 -0.44 6.63
CA ARG A 39 -19.77 0.58 6.18
C ARG A 39 -21.10 -0.07 5.78
N ASN A 40 -22.20 0.49 6.22
CA ASN A 40 -23.54 0.05 5.80
C ASN A 40 -23.98 0.86 4.57
N LEU A 41 -23.80 0.30 3.38
CA LEU A 41 -24.08 0.97 2.10
C LEU A 41 -25.02 0.13 1.23
N PRO A 42 -26.33 0.04 1.56
CA PRO A 42 -27.27 -0.93 0.94
C PRO A 42 -27.48 -0.72 -0.56
N HIS A 43 -27.18 0.46 -1.10
CA HIS A 43 -27.33 0.78 -2.53
C HIS A 43 -26.00 0.92 -3.28
N SER A 44 -24.87 0.63 -2.62
CA SER A 44 -23.57 0.66 -3.27
C SER A 44 -23.35 -0.57 -4.14
N ARG A 45 -22.79 -0.36 -5.33
CA ARG A 45 -22.29 -1.44 -6.18
C ARG A 45 -20.89 -1.89 -5.79
N THR A 46 -20.17 -1.06 -5.04
CA THR A 46 -18.81 -1.38 -4.54
C THR A 46 -18.93 -2.20 -3.26
N GLY A 47 -18.38 -3.40 -3.28
CA GLY A 47 -18.38 -4.34 -2.16
C GLY A 47 -17.35 -4.00 -1.10
N ALA A 48 -16.13 -3.68 -1.51
CA ALA A 48 -15.03 -3.28 -0.64
C ALA A 48 -14.04 -2.40 -1.41
N ILE A 49 -13.08 -1.83 -0.71
CA ILE A 49 -11.91 -1.14 -1.27
C ILE A 49 -10.70 -1.41 -0.39
N THR A 50 -9.62 -1.90 -1.00
CA THR A 50 -8.29 -2.00 -0.39
C THR A 50 -7.42 -0.82 -0.82
N SER A 51 -7.12 0.10 0.10
CA SER A 51 -6.18 1.19 -0.14
C SER A 51 -4.76 0.72 0.14
N SER A 52 -4.11 0.13 -0.84
CA SER A 52 -2.73 -0.37 -0.73
C SER A 52 -1.78 0.31 -1.72
N GLY A 53 -0.49 0.24 -1.43
CA GLY A 53 0.54 0.83 -2.27
C GLY A 53 1.95 0.49 -1.82
N ILE A 54 2.93 1.15 -2.43
CA ILE A 54 4.34 0.99 -2.12
C ILE A 54 4.81 2.16 -1.26
N TYR A 55 5.25 1.89 -0.05
CA TYR A 55 6.05 2.80 0.74
C TYR A 55 7.49 2.76 0.23
N PHE A 56 8.10 3.94 0.05
CA PHE A 56 9.46 4.10 -0.42
C PHE A 56 10.15 5.21 0.36
N SER A 57 11.29 4.88 0.96
CA SER A 57 12.17 5.87 1.58
C SER A 57 13.63 5.50 1.37
N TYR A 58 14.54 6.46 1.49
CA TYR A 58 15.97 6.20 1.43
C TYR A 58 16.76 7.21 2.28
N ILE A 59 17.97 6.77 2.67
CA ILE A 59 18.98 7.61 3.31
C ILE A 59 20.20 7.67 2.38
N GLU A 60 20.67 8.88 2.09
CA GLU A 60 21.81 9.10 1.22
C GLU A 60 23.12 9.05 2.02
N HIS A 61 24.11 8.33 1.49
CA HIS A 61 25.49 8.22 1.98
C HIS A 61 26.47 8.61 0.89
N ASN A 62 27.75 8.79 1.25
CA ASN A 62 28.80 9.15 0.28
C ASN A 62 28.98 8.10 -0.83
N ASP A 63 28.72 6.83 -0.54
CA ASP A 63 28.89 5.68 -1.43
C ASP A 63 27.61 5.12 -2.02
N GLY A 64 26.43 5.68 -1.66
CA GLY A 64 25.15 5.18 -2.17
C GLY A 64 23.93 5.56 -1.33
N LEU A 65 22.90 4.73 -1.44
CA LEU A 65 21.64 4.87 -0.69
C LEU A 65 21.34 3.61 0.09
N ASP A 66 20.83 3.78 1.31
CA ASP A 66 20.07 2.75 2.01
C ASP A 66 18.60 2.97 1.71
N ILE A 67 17.95 1.96 1.15
CA ILE A 67 16.58 2.06 0.60
C ILE A 67 15.65 1.12 1.36
N ILE A 68 14.48 1.62 1.70
CA ILE A 68 13.36 0.84 2.24
C ILE A 68 12.22 0.86 1.22
N VAL A 69 11.74 -0.33 0.85
CA VAL A 69 10.59 -0.52 -0.03
C VAL A 69 9.64 -1.53 0.60
N LYS A 70 8.41 -1.11 0.89
CA LYS A 70 7.38 -1.96 1.52
C LYS A 70 6.06 -1.86 0.77
N ALA A 71 5.33 -2.96 0.65
CA ALA A 71 3.91 -2.88 0.32
C ALA A 71 3.12 -2.70 1.61
N GLN A 72 2.26 -1.68 1.65
CA GLN A 72 1.46 -1.33 2.82
C GLN A 72 0.01 -1.09 2.43
N MET A 73 -0.91 -1.50 3.30
CA MET A 73 -2.33 -1.18 3.25
C MET A 73 -2.66 -0.16 4.33
N ASP A 74 -3.42 0.85 3.97
CA ASP A 74 -3.95 1.88 4.87
C ASP A 74 -5.35 1.47 5.36
N LYS A 75 -5.45 1.04 6.62
CA LYS A 75 -6.73 0.63 7.22
C LYS A 75 -7.73 1.77 7.28
N SER A 76 -7.26 3.00 7.52
CA SER A 76 -8.13 4.18 7.64
C SER A 76 -8.82 4.55 6.32
N ARG A 77 -8.30 4.05 5.20
CA ARG A 77 -8.81 4.28 3.84
C ARG A 77 -9.40 3.04 3.19
N SER A 78 -9.29 1.89 3.85
CA SER A 78 -9.82 0.61 3.38
C SER A 78 -11.14 0.32 4.06
N TRP A 79 -12.13 -0.10 3.31
CA TRP A 79 -13.46 -0.33 3.85
C TRP A 79 -14.19 -1.47 3.13
N VAL A 80 -15.17 -2.06 3.83
CA VAL A 80 -16.07 -3.08 3.30
C VAL A 80 -17.52 -2.70 3.55
N ASN A 81 -18.38 -2.94 2.54
CA ASN A 81 -19.82 -2.88 2.72
C ASN A 81 -20.29 -4.10 3.55
N THR A 82 -21.02 -3.87 4.63
CA THR A 82 -21.53 -4.94 5.50
C THR A 82 -22.39 -5.97 4.79
N HIS A 83 -22.95 -5.63 3.62
CA HIS A 83 -23.71 -6.55 2.75
C HIS A 83 -22.79 -7.40 1.83
N SER A 84 -21.47 -7.19 1.86
CA SER A 84 -20.50 -7.83 0.95
C SER A 84 -19.42 -8.63 1.71
N LEU A 85 -19.65 -8.98 2.98
CA LEU A 85 -18.74 -9.76 3.82
C LEU A 85 -18.73 -11.25 3.38
N ARG A 86 -18.07 -11.54 2.26
CA ARG A 86 -17.93 -12.89 1.68
C ARG A 86 -16.47 -13.17 1.38
N ASP A 87 -16.07 -14.43 1.40
CA ASP A 87 -14.69 -14.86 1.20
C ASP A 87 -14.17 -14.50 -0.21
N GLU A 88 -15.04 -14.57 -1.23
CA GLU A 88 -14.66 -14.18 -2.60
C GLU A 88 -14.30 -12.70 -2.71
N VAL A 89 -15.02 -11.84 -1.99
CA VAL A 89 -14.72 -10.40 -1.94
C VAL A 89 -13.42 -10.17 -1.17
N LEU A 90 -13.20 -10.87 -0.05
CA LEU A 90 -11.94 -10.76 0.70
C LEU A 90 -10.75 -11.25 -0.13
N SER A 91 -10.91 -12.35 -0.88
CA SER A 91 -9.88 -12.84 -1.80
C SER A 91 -9.55 -11.81 -2.88
N HIS A 92 -10.56 -11.15 -3.45
CA HIS A 92 -10.36 -10.07 -4.41
C HIS A 92 -9.54 -8.91 -3.81
N GLU A 93 -9.87 -8.46 -2.63
CA GLU A 93 -9.16 -7.39 -1.92
C GLU A 93 -7.73 -7.80 -1.54
N GLN A 94 -7.52 -9.08 -1.19
CA GLN A 94 -6.18 -9.60 -0.93
C GLN A 94 -5.30 -9.54 -2.18
N VAL A 95 -5.84 -9.87 -3.36
CA VAL A 95 -5.08 -9.79 -4.62
C VAL A 95 -4.65 -8.36 -4.93
N HIS A 96 -5.44 -7.33 -4.63
CA HIS A 96 -5.02 -5.93 -4.71
C HIS A 96 -3.78 -5.67 -3.85
N PHE A 97 -3.73 -6.21 -2.64
CA PHE A 97 -2.57 -6.08 -1.76
C PHE A 97 -1.37 -6.88 -2.26
N ASP A 98 -1.58 -8.08 -2.78
CA ASP A 98 -0.54 -8.93 -3.38
C ASP A 98 0.08 -8.26 -4.64
N ILE A 99 -0.72 -7.57 -5.47
CA ILE A 99 -0.24 -6.75 -6.60
C ILE A 99 0.67 -5.62 -6.11
N SER A 100 0.37 -4.99 -4.97
CA SER A 100 1.23 -3.97 -4.38
C SER A 100 2.59 -4.55 -3.98
N GLU A 101 2.62 -5.75 -3.39
CA GLU A 101 3.88 -6.43 -3.03
C GLU A 101 4.69 -6.87 -4.26
N ILE A 102 4.04 -7.37 -5.31
CA ILE A 102 4.74 -7.68 -6.57
C ILE A 102 5.50 -6.46 -7.08
N HIS A 103 4.86 -5.30 -7.10
CA HIS A 103 5.51 -4.08 -7.58
C HIS A 103 6.56 -3.53 -6.61
N ALA A 104 6.42 -3.77 -5.31
CA ALA A 104 7.47 -3.52 -4.33
C ALA A 104 8.69 -4.42 -4.59
N ARG A 105 8.48 -5.73 -4.82
CA ARG A 105 9.55 -6.68 -5.19
C ARG A 105 10.22 -6.33 -6.52
N LEU A 106 9.47 -5.95 -7.54
CA LEU A 106 10.00 -5.48 -8.81
C LEU A 106 10.82 -4.19 -8.68
N LEU A 107 10.45 -3.29 -7.79
CA LEU A 107 11.22 -2.08 -7.48
C LEU A 107 12.52 -2.45 -6.76
N ARG A 108 12.47 -3.36 -5.78
CA ARG A 108 13.66 -3.91 -5.10
C ARG A 108 14.58 -4.63 -6.07
N GLN A 109 14.04 -5.45 -6.97
CA GLN A 109 14.79 -6.11 -8.05
C GLN A 109 15.54 -5.08 -8.91
N TYR A 110 14.86 -3.98 -9.28
CA TYR A 110 15.53 -2.93 -10.07
C TYR A 110 16.75 -2.38 -9.35
N PHE A 111 16.65 -2.03 -8.08
CA PHE A 111 17.77 -1.51 -7.30
C PHE A 111 18.86 -2.55 -7.06
N ALA A 112 18.49 -3.83 -6.90
CA ALA A 112 19.45 -4.92 -6.73
C ALA A 112 20.29 -5.19 -8.00
N LEU A 113 19.69 -5.07 -9.18
CA LEU A 113 20.33 -5.39 -10.46
C LEU A 113 21.03 -4.20 -11.14
N ASN A 114 20.81 -2.97 -10.66
CA ASN A 114 21.36 -1.76 -11.28
C ASN A 114 22.12 -0.94 -10.24
N ASN A 115 23.35 -0.60 -10.51
CA ASN A 115 24.08 0.34 -9.66
C ASN A 115 23.65 1.79 -9.94
N ARG A 116 23.97 2.71 -9.01
CA ARG A 116 23.56 4.13 -9.09
C ARG A 116 24.15 4.83 -10.32
N LYS A 117 25.39 4.54 -10.70
CA LYS A 117 26.06 5.13 -11.88
C LYS A 117 25.39 4.72 -13.18
N SER A 118 25.08 3.42 -13.35
CA SER A 118 24.47 2.91 -14.58
C SER A 118 23.02 3.29 -14.73
N ALA A 119 22.30 3.49 -13.62
CA ALA A 119 20.89 3.86 -13.64
C ALA A 119 20.64 5.30 -14.12
N GLY A 120 21.60 6.22 -13.94
CA GLY A 120 21.54 7.62 -14.43
C GLY A 120 20.30 8.41 -14.02
N ARG A 121 19.51 7.89 -13.06
CA ARG A 121 18.20 8.43 -12.65
C ARG A 121 18.14 8.57 -11.14
N ASN A 122 17.39 9.56 -10.67
CA ASN A 122 17.12 9.66 -9.26
C ASN A 122 16.11 8.59 -8.78
N PRO A 123 16.19 8.15 -7.52
CA PRO A 123 15.36 7.06 -7.00
C PRO A 123 13.85 7.39 -7.05
N GLU A 124 13.44 8.65 -6.90
CA GLU A 124 12.04 9.06 -7.00
C GLU A 124 11.47 8.86 -8.41
N SER A 125 12.26 9.11 -9.45
CA SER A 125 11.79 8.90 -10.82
C SER A 125 11.61 7.42 -11.13
N ILE A 126 12.44 6.56 -10.55
CA ILE A 126 12.32 5.11 -10.63
C ILE A 126 11.06 4.67 -9.89
N TYR A 127 10.89 5.11 -8.64
CA TYR A 127 9.70 4.84 -7.83
C TYR A 127 8.40 5.22 -8.56
N LYS A 128 8.32 6.45 -9.11
CA LYS A 128 7.15 6.91 -9.88
C LYS A 128 6.80 5.99 -11.06
N LYS A 129 7.81 5.43 -11.74
CA LYS A 129 7.60 4.46 -12.82
C LYS A 129 6.91 3.18 -12.31
N TYR A 130 7.31 2.69 -11.12
CA TYR A 130 6.72 1.47 -10.54
C TYR A 130 5.33 1.73 -9.97
N ILE A 131 5.06 2.89 -9.37
CA ILE A 131 3.70 3.29 -8.99
C ILE A 131 2.75 3.33 -10.19
N ASN A 132 3.20 3.85 -11.34
CA ASN A 132 2.37 3.87 -12.55
C ASN A 132 2.13 2.46 -13.13
N ARG A 133 3.07 1.52 -12.96
CA ARG A 133 2.86 0.11 -13.33
C ARG A 133 1.89 -0.58 -12.38
N LEU A 134 2.05 -0.36 -11.08
CA LEU A 134 1.13 -0.84 -10.06
C LEU A 134 -0.31 -0.44 -10.39
N ARG A 135 -0.58 0.85 -10.58
CA ARG A 135 -1.92 1.36 -10.90
C ARG A 135 -2.52 0.67 -12.13
N ARG A 136 -1.74 0.56 -13.22
CA ARG A 136 -2.22 -0.13 -14.43
C ARG A 136 -2.58 -1.60 -14.18
N MET A 137 -1.79 -2.31 -13.38
CA MET A 137 -2.08 -3.71 -13.07
C MET A 137 -3.32 -3.85 -12.18
N GLN A 138 -3.55 -2.94 -11.24
CA GLN A 138 -4.77 -2.84 -10.43
C GLN A 138 -6.00 -2.60 -11.31
N ASP A 139 -5.92 -1.61 -12.23
CA ASP A 139 -7.00 -1.29 -13.17
C ASP A 139 -7.31 -2.46 -14.11
N ASP A 140 -6.27 -3.17 -14.59
CA ASP A 140 -6.42 -4.35 -15.44
C ASP A 140 -7.06 -5.52 -14.69
N TYR A 141 -6.67 -5.74 -13.43
CA TYR A 141 -7.23 -6.75 -12.56
C TYR A 141 -8.72 -6.52 -12.34
N ASP A 142 -9.11 -5.33 -11.88
CA ASP A 142 -10.51 -4.95 -11.66
C ASP A 142 -11.36 -5.12 -12.92
N ARG A 143 -10.85 -4.61 -14.05
CA ARG A 143 -11.55 -4.69 -15.33
C ARG A 143 -11.74 -6.13 -15.80
N GLN A 144 -10.71 -6.97 -15.71
CA GLN A 144 -10.75 -8.35 -16.20
C GLN A 144 -11.57 -9.27 -15.31
N THR A 145 -11.56 -9.04 -14.00
CA THR A 145 -12.37 -9.81 -13.03
C THR A 145 -13.79 -9.25 -12.88
N ASN A 146 -14.13 -8.17 -13.60
CA ASN A 146 -15.38 -7.43 -13.39
C ASN A 146 -15.57 -7.10 -11.90
N HIS A 147 -14.50 -6.53 -11.27
CA HIS A 147 -14.42 -6.23 -9.84
C HIS A 147 -14.76 -7.45 -8.96
N GLY A 148 -14.14 -8.58 -9.23
CA GLY A 148 -14.32 -9.83 -8.49
C GLY A 148 -15.63 -10.60 -8.79
N ASN A 149 -16.45 -10.11 -9.73
CA ASN A 149 -17.70 -10.79 -10.09
C ASN A 149 -17.51 -11.92 -11.13
N ASP A 150 -16.42 -11.92 -11.88
CA ASP A 150 -16.04 -13.03 -12.76
C ASP A 150 -15.11 -13.98 -11.99
N LEU A 151 -15.70 -15.04 -11.41
CA LEU A 151 -14.98 -16.00 -10.58
C LEU A 151 -13.91 -16.78 -11.35
N TYR A 152 -14.12 -17.04 -12.66
CA TYR A 152 -13.11 -17.71 -13.46
C TYR A 152 -11.89 -16.82 -13.68
N MET A 153 -12.08 -15.57 -14.05
CA MET A 153 -10.99 -14.62 -14.21
C MET A 153 -10.31 -14.31 -12.87
N GLN A 154 -11.09 -14.28 -11.78
CA GLN A 154 -10.55 -14.14 -10.42
C GLN A 154 -9.55 -15.26 -10.11
N MET A 155 -9.92 -16.51 -10.32
CA MET A 155 -9.05 -17.68 -10.12
C MET A 155 -7.79 -17.61 -11.00
N MET A 156 -7.92 -17.23 -12.25
CA MET A 156 -6.77 -17.09 -13.17
C MET A 156 -5.80 -16.01 -12.70
N TRP A 157 -6.32 -14.90 -12.17
CA TRP A 157 -5.48 -13.85 -11.60
C TRP A 157 -4.81 -14.28 -10.30
N GLU A 158 -5.49 -14.98 -9.40
CA GLU A 158 -4.92 -15.51 -8.16
C GLU A 158 -3.72 -16.43 -8.45
N GLU A 159 -3.85 -17.36 -9.39
CA GLU A 159 -2.75 -18.24 -9.79
C GLU A 159 -1.58 -17.45 -10.43
N LYS A 160 -1.86 -16.49 -11.30
CA LYS A 160 -0.85 -15.62 -11.90
C LYS A 160 -0.09 -14.82 -10.83
N ILE A 161 -0.79 -14.20 -9.88
CA ILE A 161 -0.21 -13.38 -8.81
C ILE A 161 0.64 -14.24 -7.90
N LYS A 162 0.16 -15.43 -7.52
CA LYS A 162 0.91 -16.41 -6.73
C LYS A 162 2.21 -16.82 -7.43
N ALA A 163 2.18 -17.13 -8.73
CA ALA A 163 3.38 -17.45 -9.49
C ALA A 163 4.38 -16.28 -9.50
N MET A 164 3.91 -15.05 -9.72
CA MET A 164 4.78 -13.86 -9.71
C MET A 164 5.42 -13.61 -8.34
N LEU A 165 4.70 -13.86 -7.23
CA LEU A 165 5.25 -13.74 -5.87
C LEU A 165 6.35 -14.78 -5.62
N ILE A 166 6.18 -16.01 -6.13
CA ILE A 166 7.21 -17.08 -6.04
C ILE A 166 8.44 -16.69 -6.87
N ASP A 167 8.27 -16.25 -8.11
CA ASP A 167 9.37 -15.85 -9.01
C ASP A 167 10.20 -14.68 -8.44
N LEU A 168 9.57 -13.81 -7.66
CA LEU A 168 10.18 -12.65 -7.04
C LEU A 168 10.58 -12.87 -5.57
N GLU A 169 10.58 -14.11 -5.07
CA GLU A 169 10.83 -14.41 -3.64
C GLU A 169 12.19 -13.92 -3.16
N GLN A 170 13.23 -13.99 -3.98
CA GLN A 170 14.56 -13.48 -3.66
C GLN A 170 14.60 -11.96 -3.37
N TYR A 171 13.55 -11.21 -3.75
CA TYR A 171 13.40 -9.78 -3.51
C TYR A 171 12.34 -9.47 -2.43
N SER A 172 12.04 -10.43 -1.54
CA SER A 172 11.08 -10.24 -0.44
C SER A 172 11.62 -9.36 0.69
N GLY A 173 12.96 -9.27 0.86
CA GLY A 173 13.59 -8.38 1.85
C GLY A 173 13.24 -6.90 1.60
N GLN A 174 12.83 -6.19 2.65
CA GLN A 174 12.32 -4.81 2.54
C GLN A 174 13.40 -3.74 2.50
N GLU A 175 14.59 -4.05 3.00
CA GLU A 175 15.73 -3.14 3.10
C GLU A 175 16.84 -3.55 2.15
N MET A 176 17.49 -2.57 1.53
CA MET A 176 18.58 -2.81 0.61
C MET A 176 19.55 -1.64 0.54
N ALA A 177 20.81 -1.96 0.17
CA ALA A 177 21.82 -0.97 -0.15
C ALA A 177 21.93 -0.80 -1.67
N TRP A 178 21.87 0.45 -2.16
CA TRP A 178 22.08 0.79 -3.56
C TRP A 178 23.40 1.58 -3.71
N ARG A 179 24.46 0.92 -4.12
CA ARG A 179 25.80 1.49 -4.16
C ARG A 179 26.20 2.01 -5.56
N GLN A 180 27.28 2.83 -5.61
CA GLN A 180 27.84 3.41 -6.83
C GLN A 180 28.52 2.38 -7.73
#